data_82b216442993d86a700b866806bcae29
#
_entry.id   82b216442993d86a700b866806bcae29
#
_cell.length_a   1.000
_cell.length_b   1.000
_cell.length_c   1.000
_cell.angle_alpha   90.00
_cell.angle_beta   90.00
_cell.angle_gamma   90.00
#
_symmetry.space_group_name_H-M   'P 1'
#
loop_
_entity.id
_entity.type
_entity.pdbx_description
1 polymer ?
#
loop_
_entity_poly.entity_id
_entity_poly.type
_entity_poly.pdbx_seq_one_letter_code
_entity_poly.pdbx_strand_id
1 'polypeptide(L)'
;ISETLKEAETSDPQRKTHIDVEFPFCSKRKLDEIRSITVPTICGHHYYKACGGRIAYMLEMAEKLLERGGSLRDVEALFKETIQREYPHEGSRIDMEHVKIDGRVFHLGEARIIAFNEQEQRIKLLRFFSAAGIYDGLKVRKEPGDYAITNMKIGEWSFKTSYFSKNGVYKGTYVNINTPLEIYPNRIRYVDLEVDICMWPDGKIQQIDLEKFNLKVQEGYVSERLREIVSKKIKETLDSLSLSLE
;
A
#
# COMPACT_ATOMS: atom_id res chain seq x y z
N ILE A 1 -10.19 6.22 -15.82
CA ILE A 1 -10.19 5.46 -17.09
C ILE A 1 -11.18 6.09 -18.08
N SER A 2 -12.42 6.41 -17.69
CA SER A 2 -13.42 6.95 -18.63
C SER A 2 -13.09 8.34 -19.18
N GLU A 3 -12.55 9.25 -18.38
CA GLU A 3 -12.13 10.59 -18.83
C GLU A 3 -10.86 10.52 -19.68
N THR A 4 -9.87 9.75 -19.27
CA THR A 4 -8.62 9.56 -20.02
C THR A 4 -8.89 8.92 -21.40
N LEU A 5 -9.85 7.99 -21.48
CA LEU A 5 -10.27 7.41 -22.75
C LEU A 5 -11.04 8.41 -23.62
N LYS A 6 -11.88 9.28 -23.03
CA LYS A 6 -12.56 10.34 -23.77
C LYS A 6 -11.58 11.38 -24.33
N GLU A 7 -10.55 11.76 -23.56
CA GLU A 7 -9.48 12.63 -24.05
C GLU A 7 -8.66 11.95 -25.17
N ALA A 8 -8.46 10.63 -25.09
CA ALA A 8 -7.78 9.88 -26.14
C ALA A 8 -8.60 9.80 -27.44
N GLU A 9 -9.93 9.74 -27.37
CA GLU A 9 -10.82 9.76 -28.55
C GLU A 9 -10.82 11.10 -29.30
N THR A 10 -10.44 12.20 -28.62
CA THR A 10 -10.36 13.56 -29.20
C THR A 10 -8.96 13.93 -29.68
N SER A 11 -7.95 13.06 -29.45
CA SER A 11 -6.57 13.33 -29.84
C SER A 11 -6.26 12.91 -31.29
N ASP A 12 -5.30 13.59 -31.92
CA ASP A 12 -4.76 13.25 -33.23
C ASP A 12 -4.49 11.74 -33.35
N PRO A 13 -5.09 11.04 -34.35
CA PRO A 13 -4.90 9.60 -34.53
C PRO A 13 -3.44 9.17 -34.76
N GLN A 14 -2.53 10.10 -35.00
CA GLN A 14 -1.10 9.84 -35.07
C GLN A 14 -0.38 9.89 -33.71
N ARG A 15 -1.03 10.39 -32.65
CA ARG A 15 -0.46 10.48 -31.31
C ARG A 15 -0.65 9.17 -30.55
N LYS A 16 0.46 8.51 -30.23
CA LYS A 16 0.45 7.32 -29.37
C LYS A 16 0.05 7.72 -27.95
N THR A 17 -1.01 7.11 -27.44
CA THR A 17 -1.43 7.26 -26.05
C THR A 17 -0.89 6.08 -25.24
N HIS A 18 -0.19 6.36 -24.15
CA HIS A 18 0.27 5.36 -23.18
C HIS A 18 -0.62 5.42 -21.95
N ILE A 19 -1.19 4.30 -21.55
CA ILE A 19 -2.04 4.18 -20.36
C ILE A 19 -1.43 3.15 -19.44
N ASP A 20 -1.08 3.57 -18.22
CA ASP A 20 -0.67 2.67 -17.14
C ASP A 20 -1.90 2.29 -16.31
N VAL A 21 -2.10 0.98 -16.13
CA VAL A 21 -3.19 0.45 -15.30
C VAL A 21 -2.61 -0.29 -14.12
N GLU A 22 -2.89 0.19 -12.92
CA GLU A 22 -2.46 -0.46 -11.70
C GLU A 22 -3.52 -1.45 -11.18
N PHE A 23 -3.07 -2.66 -10.88
CA PHE A 23 -3.89 -3.71 -10.29
C PHE A 23 -3.42 -3.98 -8.87
N PRO A 24 -4.11 -3.48 -7.82
CA PRO A 24 -3.65 -3.68 -6.46
C PRO A 24 -3.85 -5.13 -6.00
N PHE A 25 -2.93 -5.61 -5.18
CA PHE A 25 -2.87 -6.86 -4.42
C PHE A 25 -3.65 -8.06 -5.02
N CYS A 26 -4.92 -8.28 -4.59
CA CYS A 26 -5.72 -9.44 -5.02
C CYS A 26 -5.97 -9.49 -6.53
N SER A 27 -6.03 -8.34 -7.19
CA SER A 27 -6.22 -8.26 -8.64
C SER A 27 -5.00 -8.80 -9.40
N LYS A 28 -3.78 -8.60 -8.89
CA LYS A 28 -2.55 -9.18 -9.48
C LYS A 28 -2.61 -10.71 -9.48
N ARG A 29 -3.06 -11.33 -8.36
CA ARG A 29 -3.23 -12.78 -8.29
C ARG A 29 -4.25 -13.30 -9.30
N LYS A 30 -5.36 -12.58 -9.47
CA LYS A 30 -6.36 -12.96 -10.47
C LYS A 30 -5.83 -12.90 -11.89
N LEU A 31 -4.98 -11.94 -12.19
CA LEU A 31 -4.28 -11.86 -13.47
C LEU A 31 -3.29 -13.02 -13.65
N ASP A 32 -2.59 -13.43 -12.59
CA ASP A 32 -1.71 -14.60 -12.62
C ASP A 32 -2.48 -15.89 -12.97
N GLU A 33 -3.65 -16.10 -12.34
CA GLU A 33 -4.55 -17.22 -12.63
C GLU A 33 -4.96 -17.25 -14.11
N ILE A 34 -5.36 -16.10 -14.67
CA ILE A 34 -5.77 -15.97 -16.07
C ILE A 34 -4.56 -16.26 -16.99
N ARG A 35 -3.40 -15.68 -16.68
CA ARG A 35 -2.17 -15.88 -17.47
C ARG A 35 -1.72 -17.35 -17.47
N SER A 36 -1.81 -18.02 -16.34
CA SER A 36 -1.37 -19.42 -16.18
C SER A 36 -2.15 -20.42 -17.03
N ILE A 37 -3.33 -20.03 -17.55
CA ILE A 37 -4.12 -20.86 -18.48
C ILE A 37 -3.41 -21.01 -19.84
N THR A 38 -2.63 -20.00 -20.23
CA THR A 38 -2.07 -19.93 -21.59
C THR A 38 -0.55 -20.08 -21.63
N VAL A 39 0.15 -19.64 -20.58
CA VAL A 39 1.63 -19.70 -20.53
C VAL A 39 2.11 -20.12 -19.15
N PRO A 40 3.28 -20.80 -19.07
CA PRO A 40 3.91 -21.08 -17.78
C PRO A 40 4.11 -19.80 -16.98
N THR A 41 3.60 -19.79 -15.76
CA THR A 41 3.55 -18.57 -14.95
C THR A 41 4.05 -18.85 -13.54
N ILE A 42 5.03 -18.09 -13.08
CA ILE A 42 5.48 -18.08 -11.69
C ILE A 42 4.36 -17.44 -10.82
N CYS A 43 4.00 -18.10 -9.73
CA CYS A 43 3.01 -17.56 -8.79
C CYS A 43 3.49 -16.21 -8.23
N GLY A 44 2.70 -15.16 -8.43
CA GLY A 44 3.08 -13.78 -8.12
C GLY A 44 3.67 -13.00 -9.30
N HIS A 45 3.53 -13.50 -10.55
CA HIS A 45 4.07 -12.87 -11.76
C HIS A 45 3.82 -11.36 -11.81
N HIS A 46 2.55 -10.93 -11.72
CA HIS A 46 2.22 -9.51 -11.84
C HIS A 46 2.76 -8.67 -10.66
N TYR A 47 2.85 -9.27 -9.47
CA TYR A 47 3.49 -8.62 -8.33
C TYR A 47 5.01 -8.47 -8.55
N TYR A 48 5.70 -9.52 -8.99
CA TYR A 48 7.13 -9.46 -9.25
C TYR A 48 7.48 -8.56 -10.44
N LYS A 49 6.61 -8.50 -11.47
CA LYS A 49 6.73 -7.50 -12.54
C LYS A 49 6.63 -6.07 -12.01
N ALA A 50 5.68 -5.81 -11.09
CA ALA A 50 5.51 -4.50 -10.47
C ALA A 50 6.67 -4.10 -9.54
N CYS A 51 7.49 -5.06 -9.05
CA CYS A 51 8.74 -4.75 -8.35
C CYS A 51 9.73 -4.01 -9.27
N GLY A 52 9.68 -4.29 -10.58
CA GLY A 52 10.62 -3.71 -11.54
C GLY A 52 12.05 -4.22 -11.40
N GLY A 53 12.98 -3.56 -12.08
CA GLY A 53 14.43 -3.76 -11.93
C GLY A 53 14.87 -5.22 -11.98
N ARG A 54 15.70 -5.59 -11.02
CA ARG A 54 16.33 -6.91 -10.95
C ARG A 54 15.32 -8.05 -10.75
N ILE A 55 14.29 -7.86 -9.94
CA ILE A 55 13.28 -8.90 -9.68
C ILE A 55 12.49 -9.21 -10.96
N ALA A 56 12.04 -8.18 -11.69
CA ALA A 56 11.32 -8.38 -12.94
C ALA A 56 12.18 -9.10 -14.00
N TYR A 57 13.48 -8.78 -14.04
CA TYR A 57 14.42 -9.49 -14.93
C TYR A 57 14.62 -10.96 -14.54
N MET A 58 14.79 -11.22 -13.23
CA MET A 58 14.92 -12.60 -12.73
C MET A 58 13.65 -13.42 -12.97
N LEU A 59 12.47 -12.80 -12.84
CA LEU A 59 11.20 -13.42 -13.20
C LEU A 59 11.16 -13.85 -14.66
N GLU A 60 11.57 -12.98 -15.58
CA GLU A 60 11.64 -13.33 -17.01
C GLU A 60 12.57 -14.50 -17.28
N MET A 61 13.71 -14.55 -16.61
CA MET A 61 14.64 -15.67 -16.70
C MET A 61 14.04 -16.97 -16.17
N ALA A 62 13.34 -16.92 -15.01
CA ALA A 62 12.67 -18.06 -14.42
C ALA A 62 11.57 -18.61 -15.35
N GLU A 63 10.74 -17.74 -15.93
CA GLU A 63 9.68 -18.16 -16.85
C GLU A 63 10.26 -18.73 -18.19
N LYS A 64 11.35 -18.20 -18.70
CA LYS A 64 12.07 -18.81 -19.83
C LYS A 64 12.60 -20.22 -19.54
N LEU A 65 12.98 -20.50 -18.28
CA LEU A 65 13.35 -21.87 -17.88
C LEU A 65 12.14 -22.80 -17.90
N LEU A 66 10.96 -22.32 -17.47
CA LEU A 66 9.72 -23.09 -17.57
C LEU A 66 9.34 -23.39 -19.03
N GLU A 67 9.43 -22.41 -19.92
CA GLU A 67 9.18 -22.58 -21.35
C GLU A 67 10.10 -23.65 -22.01
N ARG A 68 11.29 -23.86 -21.45
CA ARG A 68 12.25 -24.88 -21.85
C ARG A 68 12.06 -26.22 -21.16
N GLY A 69 10.97 -26.42 -20.43
CA GLY A 69 10.64 -27.69 -19.78
C GLY A 69 11.16 -27.81 -18.33
N GLY A 70 11.59 -26.72 -17.70
CA GLY A 70 11.96 -26.73 -16.30
C GLY A 70 10.77 -27.06 -15.39
N SER A 71 11.01 -27.73 -14.28
CA SER A 71 10.00 -28.04 -13.26
C SER A 71 9.49 -26.73 -12.62
N LEU A 72 8.18 -26.49 -12.64
CA LEU A 72 7.59 -25.32 -12.00
C LEU A 72 8.00 -25.19 -10.53
N ARG A 73 7.93 -26.31 -9.77
CA ARG A 73 8.29 -26.35 -8.36
C ARG A 73 9.73 -25.90 -8.11
N ASP A 74 10.67 -26.43 -8.90
CA ASP A 74 12.09 -26.19 -8.67
C ASP A 74 12.49 -24.78 -9.13
N VAL A 75 11.95 -24.32 -10.26
CA VAL A 75 12.18 -22.96 -10.76
C VAL A 75 11.59 -21.91 -9.82
N GLU A 76 10.37 -22.12 -9.31
CA GLU A 76 9.79 -21.21 -8.30
C GLU A 76 10.58 -21.16 -6.99
N ALA A 77 11.03 -22.32 -6.51
CA ALA A 77 11.84 -22.39 -5.28
C ALA A 77 13.15 -21.61 -5.46
N LEU A 78 13.89 -21.88 -6.54
CA LEU A 78 15.13 -21.18 -6.86
C LEU A 78 14.91 -19.67 -7.04
N PHE A 79 13.86 -19.28 -7.77
CA PHE A 79 13.51 -17.88 -7.97
C PHE A 79 13.25 -17.17 -6.63
N LYS A 80 12.40 -17.73 -5.77
CA LYS A 80 12.06 -17.16 -4.47
C LYS A 80 13.28 -17.03 -3.55
N GLU A 81 14.12 -18.06 -3.49
CA GLU A 81 15.38 -18.02 -2.73
C GLU A 81 16.31 -16.91 -3.24
N THR A 82 16.42 -16.76 -4.57
CA THR A 82 17.31 -15.77 -5.18
C THR A 82 16.86 -14.34 -4.90
N ILE A 83 15.56 -14.06 -4.96
CA ILE A 83 15.03 -12.72 -4.77
C ILE A 83 14.86 -12.33 -3.30
N GLN A 84 14.93 -13.27 -2.36
CA GLN A 84 14.69 -13.00 -0.93
C GLN A 84 15.59 -11.87 -0.39
N ARG A 85 16.83 -11.81 -0.87
CA ARG A 85 17.81 -10.77 -0.48
C ARG A 85 17.50 -9.38 -1.01
N GLU A 86 16.62 -9.26 -1.98
CA GLU A 86 16.20 -7.97 -2.55
C GLU A 86 15.12 -7.30 -1.68
N TYR A 87 14.47 -8.06 -0.79
CA TYR A 87 13.41 -7.54 0.08
C TYR A 87 13.97 -6.88 1.35
N PRO A 88 13.26 -5.87 1.87
CA PRO A 88 13.70 -5.18 3.06
C PRO A 88 13.59 -6.09 4.29
N HIS A 89 14.48 -5.86 5.24
CA HIS A 89 14.57 -6.54 6.52
C HIS A 89 14.62 -5.52 7.67
N GLU A 90 14.63 -5.98 8.89
CA GLU A 90 14.79 -5.11 10.06
C GLU A 90 16.09 -4.28 9.94
N GLY A 91 15.98 -2.98 10.22
CA GLY A 91 17.05 -2.00 10.01
C GLY A 91 17.05 -1.34 8.63
N SER A 92 16.39 -1.92 7.62
CA SER A 92 16.28 -1.32 6.27
C SER A 92 15.53 0.00 6.32
N ARG A 93 15.86 0.87 5.36
CA ARG A 93 15.08 2.05 5.03
C ARG A 93 14.10 1.72 3.93
N ILE A 94 12.89 2.24 4.02
CA ILE A 94 11.82 1.97 3.06
C ILE A 94 11.00 3.25 2.83
N ASP A 95 10.64 3.53 1.58
CA ASP A 95 9.75 4.62 1.24
C ASP A 95 8.28 4.20 1.37
N MET A 96 7.40 5.16 1.59
CA MET A 96 5.94 4.93 1.62
C MET A 96 5.30 5.69 0.47
N GLU A 97 4.87 4.95 -0.55
CA GLU A 97 4.10 5.47 -1.68
C GLU A 97 2.61 5.47 -1.36
N HIS A 98 2.11 6.66 -1.12
CA HIS A 98 0.72 6.96 -0.86
C HIS A 98 0.05 7.37 -2.19
N VAL A 99 -0.71 6.47 -2.77
CA VAL A 99 -1.38 6.69 -4.06
C VAL A 99 -2.81 7.16 -3.82
N LYS A 100 -3.20 8.25 -4.42
CA LYS A 100 -4.59 8.72 -4.37
C LYS A 100 -5.47 7.98 -5.39
N ILE A 101 -6.80 7.99 -5.17
CA ILE A 101 -7.78 7.36 -6.08
C ILE A 101 -7.66 7.91 -7.52
N ASP A 102 -7.25 9.16 -7.66
CA ASP A 102 -7.03 9.80 -8.98
C ASP A 102 -5.65 9.45 -9.61
N GLY A 103 -4.86 8.59 -8.98
CA GLY A 103 -3.57 8.12 -9.47
C GLY A 103 -2.36 8.98 -9.07
N ARG A 104 -2.55 10.12 -8.42
CA ARG A 104 -1.42 10.91 -7.91
C ARG A 104 -0.66 10.13 -6.83
N VAL A 105 0.66 10.17 -6.89
CA VAL A 105 1.55 9.48 -5.95
C VAL A 105 2.24 10.50 -5.05
N PHE A 106 2.13 10.29 -3.75
CA PHE A 106 2.84 11.06 -2.74
C PHE A 106 3.86 10.17 -2.01
N HIS A 107 5.08 10.64 -1.91
CA HIS A 107 6.11 10.01 -1.10
C HIS A 107 6.06 10.59 0.31
N LEU A 108 5.67 9.76 1.29
CA LEU A 108 5.56 10.20 2.68
C LEU A 108 6.92 10.29 3.39
N GLY A 109 7.98 10.08 2.63
CA GLY A 109 9.35 10.09 3.10
C GLY A 109 9.79 8.75 3.67
N GLU A 110 11.12 8.66 3.87
CA GLU A 110 11.80 7.45 4.27
C GLU A 110 11.48 7.10 5.73
N ALA A 111 11.16 5.83 5.98
CA ALA A 111 10.99 5.25 7.29
C ALA A 111 12.01 4.13 7.53
N ARG A 112 12.34 3.86 8.79
CA ARG A 112 13.18 2.71 9.17
C ARG A 112 12.31 1.56 9.64
N ILE A 113 12.54 0.35 9.15
CA ILE A 113 11.92 -0.85 9.67
C ILE A 113 12.58 -1.20 11.00
N ILE A 114 11.80 -1.17 12.08
CA ILE A 114 12.28 -1.47 13.45
C ILE A 114 11.84 -2.84 13.95
N ALA A 115 10.91 -3.48 13.25
CA ALA A 115 10.57 -4.89 13.41
C ALA A 115 9.89 -5.41 12.14
N PHE A 116 10.19 -6.64 11.77
CA PHE A 116 9.53 -7.35 10.67
C PHE A 116 9.28 -8.81 11.06
N ASN A 117 8.02 -9.16 11.28
CA ASN A 117 7.59 -10.53 11.46
C ASN A 117 7.10 -11.09 10.12
N GLU A 118 7.95 -11.89 9.47
CA GLU A 118 7.65 -12.47 8.16
C GLU A 118 6.50 -13.49 8.20
N GLN A 119 6.33 -14.22 9.31
CA GLN A 119 5.26 -15.22 9.44
C GLN A 119 3.89 -14.56 9.53
N GLU A 120 3.78 -13.50 10.30
CA GLU A 120 2.54 -12.73 10.46
C GLU A 120 2.40 -11.64 9.41
N GLN A 121 3.42 -11.42 8.58
CA GLN A 121 3.49 -10.34 7.59
C GLN A 121 3.31 -8.93 8.22
N ARG A 122 3.81 -8.75 9.46
CA ARG A 122 3.70 -7.51 10.21
C ARG A 122 4.99 -6.72 10.15
N ILE A 123 4.85 -5.43 9.90
CA ILE A 123 5.96 -4.48 9.82
C ILE A 123 5.71 -3.34 10.81
N LYS A 124 6.76 -2.96 11.54
CA LYS A 124 6.77 -1.75 12.36
C LYS A 124 7.81 -0.78 11.83
N LEU A 125 7.38 0.42 11.54
CA LEU A 125 8.20 1.50 10.98
C LEU A 125 8.40 2.59 12.01
N LEU A 126 9.59 3.21 12.00
CA LEU A 126 9.94 4.41 12.74
C LEU A 126 10.28 5.53 11.76
N ARG A 127 9.72 6.70 11.98
CA ARG A 127 9.99 7.91 11.19
C ARG A 127 10.16 9.11 12.11
N PHE A 128 11.22 9.91 11.89
CA PHE A 128 11.47 11.15 12.61
C PHE A 128 11.08 12.37 11.75
N PHE A 129 10.65 13.41 12.41
CA PHE A 129 10.27 14.66 11.77
C PHE A 129 11.26 15.77 12.10
N SER A 130 11.80 16.42 11.05
CA SER A 130 12.75 17.53 11.18
C SER A 130 12.08 18.91 11.07
N ALA A 131 10.87 18.98 10.53
CA ALA A 131 10.16 20.24 10.29
C ALA A 131 8.97 20.42 11.23
N ALA A 132 8.74 21.64 11.66
CA ALA A 132 7.53 22.04 12.35
C ALA A 132 6.31 22.05 11.42
N GLY A 133 5.10 21.93 11.96
CA GLY A 133 3.87 21.97 11.22
C GLY A 133 2.68 21.47 12.04
N ILE A 134 1.72 20.86 11.36
CA ILE A 134 0.53 20.25 11.98
C ILE A 134 0.44 18.81 11.42
N TYR A 135 0.10 17.86 12.27
CA TYR A 135 -0.32 16.53 11.80
C TYR A 135 -1.73 16.65 11.22
N ASP A 136 -1.83 16.46 9.91
CA ASP A 136 -3.13 16.48 9.22
C ASP A 136 -4.09 15.48 9.89
N GLY A 137 -5.35 15.68 9.80
CA GLY A 137 -6.34 14.85 10.49
C GLY A 137 -6.39 15.06 12.00
N LEU A 138 -5.30 14.82 12.72
CA LEU A 138 -5.24 15.03 14.19
C LEU A 138 -5.30 16.50 14.59
N LYS A 139 -4.88 17.43 13.71
CA LYS A 139 -4.78 18.88 13.99
C LYS A 139 -3.91 19.21 15.21
N VAL A 140 -2.95 18.35 15.52
CA VAL A 140 -1.98 18.50 16.61
C VAL A 140 -0.66 19.05 16.07
N ARG A 141 -0.01 19.90 16.88
CA ARG A 141 1.28 20.52 16.50
C ARG A 141 2.38 19.48 16.33
N LYS A 142 3.04 19.53 15.18
CA LYS A 142 4.26 18.78 14.86
C LYS A 142 5.48 19.64 15.13
N GLU A 143 6.48 19.10 15.80
CA GLU A 143 7.70 19.79 16.19
C GLU A 143 8.93 19.02 15.74
N PRO A 144 10.06 19.71 15.48
CA PRO A 144 11.33 19.04 15.18
C PRO A 144 11.73 18.07 16.30
N GLY A 145 12.10 16.85 15.91
CA GLY A 145 12.42 15.77 16.85
C GLY A 145 11.24 14.87 17.23
N ASP A 146 10.00 15.24 16.88
CA ASP A 146 8.87 14.33 16.98
C ASP A 146 9.14 13.06 16.15
N TYR A 147 8.48 11.97 16.52
CA TYR A 147 8.57 10.73 15.75
C TYR A 147 7.21 10.03 15.65
N ALA A 148 7.12 9.13 14.67
CA ALA A 148 5.96 8.28 14.47
C ALA A 148 6.35 6.82 14.45
N ILE A 149 5.50 5.98 15.04
CA ILE A 149 5.56 4.53 14.92
C ILE A 149 4.36 4.09 14.09
N THR A 150 4.63 3.47 12.94
CA THR A 150 3.60 2.94 12.07
C THR A 150 3.58 1.41 12.17
N ASN A 151 2.42 0.84 12.50
CA ASN A 151 2.18 -0.59 12.52
C ASN A 151 1.34 -0.96 11.31
N MET A 152 1.86 -1.90 10.51
CA MET A 152 1.28 -2.34 9.25
C MET A 152 1.24 -3.86 9.19
N LYS A 153 0.28 -4.39 8.43
CA LYS A 153 0.29 -5.80 8.02
C LYS A 153 0.05 -5.86 6.51
N ILE A 154 0.90 -6.62 5.82
CA ILE A 154 0.81 -6.79 4.37
C ILE A 154 -0.54 -7.43 4.03
N GLY A 155 -1.22 -6.91 3.03
CA GLY A 155 -2.54 -7.37 2.62
C GLY A 155 -3.72 -6.82 3.44
N GLU A 156 -3.47 -6.04 4.51
CA GLU A 156 -4.54 -5.40 5.28
C GLU A 156 -5.01 -4.09 4.65
N TRP A 157 -6.27 -3.73 4.95
CA TRP A 157 -6.98 -2.57 4.42
C TRP A 157 -6.81 -1.30 5.25
N SER A 158 -5.97 -1.36 6.26
CA SER A 158 -5.64 -0.21 7.10
C SER A 158 -4.28 -0.38 7.75
N PHE A 159 -3.69 0.73 8.16
CA PHE A 159 -2.54 0.74 9.05
C PHE A 159 -2.64 1.88 10.04
N LYS A 160 -1.94 1.74 11.16
CA LYS A 160 -2.01 2.66 12.29
C LYS A 160 -0.67 3.36 12.50
N THR A 161 -0.69 4.69 12.53
CA THR A 161 0.46 5.54 12.84
C THR A 161 0.22 6.30 14.13
N SER A 162 1.03 6.04 15.14
CA SER A 162 1.01 6.75 16.42
C SER A 162 2.13 7.77 16.47
N TYR A 163 1.82 8.99 16.84
CA TYR A 163 2.72 10.13 16.89
C TYR A 163 3.13 10.45 18.31
N PHE A 164 4.40 10.79 18.49
CA PHE A 164 5.00 11.08 19.77
C PHE A 164 5.88 12.34 19.66
N SER A 165 5.95 13.11 20.74
CA SER A 165 6.95 14.16 20.87
C SER A 165 8.35 13.55 21.00
N LYS A 166 9.39 14.38 20.86
CA LYS A 166 10.79 13.99 21.08
C LYS A 166 11.04 13.36 22.45
N ASN A 167 10.21 13.69 23.42
CA ASN A 167 10.31 13.18 24.81
C ASN A 167 9.41 11.95 25.05
N GLY A 168 8.81 11.37 24.01
CA GLY A 168 7.95 10.18 24.11
C GLY A 168 6.50 10.47 24.52
N VAL A 169 6.09 11.71 24.63
CA VAL A 169 4.68 12.04 24.95
C VAL A 169 3.81 11.73 23.74
N TYR A 170 2.79 10.91 23.94
CA TYR A 170 1.81 10.54 22.92
C TYR A 170 1.01 11.74 22.45
N LYS A 171 0.91 11.95 21.16
CA LYS A 171 0.20 13.07 20.51
C LYS A 171 -1.09 12.66 19.80
N GLY A 172 -1.27 11.37 19.55
CA GLY A 172 -2.45 10.80 18.89
C GLY A 172 -2.11 9.69 17.90
N THR A 173 -3.13 9.02 17.45
CA THR A 173 -3.04 7.94 16.45
C THR A 173 -3.90 8.28 15.25
N TYR A 174 -3.37 8.00 14.08
CA TYR A 174 -4.01 8.15 12.79
C TYR A 174 -4.09 6.77 12.13
N VAL A 175 -5.27 6.33 11.76
CA VAL A 175 -5.50 5.10 11.03
C VAL A 175 -5.95 5.45 9.62
N ASN A 176 -5.15 5.08 8.65
CA ASN A 176 -5.47 5.22 7.23
C ASN A 176 -6.25 4.01 6.74
N ILE A 177 -7.37 4.22 6.04
CA ILE A 177 -8.12 3.19 5.33
C ILE A 177 -7.64 3.18 3.88
N ASN A 178 -7.15 2.03 3.42
CA ASN A 178 -6.44 1.90 2.15
C ASN A 178 -6.76 0.56 1.47
N THR A 179 -6.39 0.42 0.19
CA THR A 179 -6.33 -0.89 -0.44
C THR A 179 -5.30 -1.77 0.25
N PRO A 180 -5.39 -3.11 0.14
CA PRO A 180 -4.41 -4.00 0.76
C PRO A 180 -2.98 -3.56 0.50
N LEU A 181 -2.22 -3.43 1.61
CA LEU A 181 -0.82 -3.01 1.60
C LEU A 181 0.05 -3.98 0.82
N GLU A 182 0.92 -3.46 -0.03
CA GLU A 182 1.94 -4.21 -0.76
C GLU A 182 3.33 -3.75 -0.35
N ILE A 183 4.24 -4.71 -0.14
CA ILE A 183 5.65 -4.44 0.11
C ILE A 183 6.45 -4.75 -1.14
N TYR A 184 7.34 -3.86 -1.50
CA TYR A 184 8.30 -3.97 -2.59
C TYR A 184 9.73 -3.83 -2.03
N PRO A 185 10.77 -4.12 -2.80
CA PRO A 185 12.16 -4.07 -2.31
C PRO A 185 12.56 -2.78 -1.61
N ASN A 186 12.05 -1.65 -2.07
CA ASN A 186 12.44 -0.33 -1.58
C ASN A 186 11.25 0.54 -1.13
N ARG A 187 10.02 0.03 -1.21
CA ARG A 187 8.82 0.80 -0.87
C ARG A 187 7.68 -0.07 -0.36
N ILE A 188 6.82 0.55 0.42
CA ILE A 188 5.46 0.08 0.72
C ILE A 188 4.50 0.94 -0.10
N ARG A 189 3.53 0.29 -0.76
CA ARG A 189 2.57 0.95 -1.64
C ARG A 189 1.15 0.56 -1.30
N TYR A 190 0.24 1.50 -1.39
CA TYR A 190 -1.19 1.34 -1.19
C TYR A 190 -1.93 2.48 -1.89
N VAL A 191 -3.22 2.25 -2.20
CA VAL A 191 -4.12 3.33 -2.60
C VAL A 191 -4.89 3.80 -1.37
N ASP A 192 -4.77 5.07 -1.06
CA ASP A 192 -5.54 5.75 -0.01
C ASP A 192 -7.00 5.88 -0.45
N LEU A 193 -7.91 5.46 0.42
CA LEU A 193 -9.35 5.49 0.16
C LEU A 193 -10.03 6.72 0.78
N GLU A 194 -9.24 7.76 1.07
CA GLU A 194 -9.68 9.08 1.54
C GLU A 194 -10.33 9.08 2.94
N VAL A 195 -10.58 7.94 3.54
CA VAL A 195 -11.20 7.84 4.87
C VAL A 195 -10.16 7.53 5.91
N ASP A 196 -10.18 8.29 6.99
CA ASP A 196 -9.24 8.14 8.08
C ASP A 196 -9.96 8.12 9.44
N ILE A 197 -9.31 7.55 10.44
CA ILE A 197 -9.79 7.55 11.82
C ILE A 197 -8.69 8.10 12.71
N CYS A 198 -9.03 9.12 13.47
CA CYS A 198 -8.14 9.77 14.43
C CYS A 198 -8.52 9.38 15.86
N MET A 199 -7.51 9.15 16.70
CA MET A 199 -7.65 8.96 18.13
C MET A 199 -6.70 9.91 18.86
N TRP A 200 -7.24 10.71 19.78
CA TRP A 200 -6.49 11.67 20.58
C TRP A 200 -6.07 11.09 21.94
N PRO A 201 -5.13 11.76 22.65
CA PRO A 201 -4.67 11.31 23.96
C PRO A 201 -5.76 11.24 25.04
N ASP A 202 -6.84 11.99 24.90
CA ASP A 202 -8.02 11.99 25.78
C ASP A 202 -8.99 10.82 25.52
N GLY A 203 -8.65 9.93 24.56
CA GLY A 203 -9.49 8.80 24.17
C GLY A 203 -10.58 9.15 23.15
N LYS A 204 -10.69 10.40 22.72
CA LYS A 204 -11.64 10.76 21.66
C LYS A 204 -11.27 10.07 20.36
N ILE A 205 -12.24 9.42 19.71
CA ILE A 205 -12.11 8.78 18.39
C ILE A 205 -13.04 9.49 17.42
N GLN A 206 -12.55 9.79 16.23
CA GLN A 206 -13.34 10.45 15.19
C GLN A 206 -12.92 9.94 13.79
N GLN A 207 -13.92 9.54 13.02
CA GLN A 207 -13.76 9.32 11.58
C GLN A 207 -13.77 10.67 10.87
N ILE A 208 -12.87 10.83 9.88
CA ILE A 208 -12.74 12.03 9.06
C ILE A 208 -12.76 11.69 7.58
N ASP A 209 -13.05 12.71 6.76
CA ASP A 209 -12.98 12.67 5.29
C ASP A 209 -13.89 11.66 4.57
N LEU A 210 -14.90 11.08 5.26
CA LEU A 210 -15.89 10.18 4.65
C LEU A 210 -16.61 10.84 3.44
N GLU A 211 -16.81 12.12 3.50
CA GLU A 211 -17.47 12.88 2.44
C GLU A 211 -16.66 12.86 1.14
N LYS A 212 -15.31 12.94 1.25
CA LYS A 212 -14.41 12.83 0.09
C LYS A 212 -14.53 11.46 -0.58
N PHE A 213 -14.57 10.40 0.23
CA PHE A 213 -14.77 9.04 -0.26
C PHE A 213 -16.14 8.87 -0.96
N ASN A 214 -17.22 9.37 -0.33
CA ASN A 214 -18.56 9.30 -0.91
C ASN A 214 -18.64 10.05 -2.24
N LEU A 215 -17.94 11.18 -2.37
CA LEU A 215 -17.83 11.90 -3.64
C LEU A 215 -17.16 11.02 -4.70
N LYS A 216 -16.08 10.29 -4.36
CA LYS A 216 -15.41 9.36 -5.30
C LYS A 216 -16.29 8.18 -5.72
N VAL A 217 -17.21 7.75 -4.86
CA VAL A 217 -18.25 6.77 -5.23
C VAL A 217 -19.25 7.38 -6.22
N GLN A 218 -19.74 8.58 -5.96
CA GLN A 218 -20.67 9.30 -6.85
C GLN A 218 -20.07 9.62 -8.22
N GLU A 219 -18.78 9.97 -8.26
CA GLU A 219 -18.02 10.21 -9.48
C GLU A 219 -17.71 8.92 -10.27
N GLY A 220 -17.99 7.73 -9.70
CA GLY A 220 -17.75 6.44 -10.35
C GLY A 220 -16.31 5.93 -10.30
N TYR A 221 -15.41 6.58 -9.54
CA TYR A 221 -14.05 6.10 -9.33
C TYR A 221 -14.00 4.89 -8.38
N VAL A 222 -14.98 4.77 -7.48
CA VAL A 222 -15.11 3.69 -6.51
C VAL A 222 -16.37 2.91 -6.78
N SER A 223 -16.25 1.59 -6.96
CA SER A 223 -17.41 0.70 -7.18
C SER A 223 -18.20 0.50 -5.88
N GLU A 224 -19.49 0.17 -5.99
CA GLU A 224 -20.33 -0.17 -4.84
C GLU A 224 -19.74 -1.30 -4.01
N ARG A 225 -19.19 -2.33 -4.64
CA ARG A 225 -18.52 -3.43 -3.94
C ARG A 225 -17.33 -2.94 -3.10
N LEU A 226 -16.53 -2.00 -3.62
CA LEU A 226 -15.43 -1.43 -2.84
C LEU A 226 -15.96 -0.57 -1.70
N ARG A 227 -17.03 0.19 -1.91
CA ARG A 227 -17.71 0.97 -0.88
C ARG A 227 -18.16 0.10 0.30
N GLU A 228 -18.76 -1.06 0.03
CA GLU A 228 -19.18 -2.00 1.07
C GLU A 228 -17.99 -2.54 1.88
N ILE A 229 -16.89 -2.91 1.21
CA ILE A 229 -15.65 -3.36 1.88
C ILE A 229 -15.11 -2.26 2.79
N VAL A 230 -15.02 -1.03 2.29
CA VAL A 230 -14.51 0.13 3.05
C VAL A 230 -15.39 0.41 4.26
N SER A 231 -16.71 0.43 4.10
CA SER A 231 -17.67 0.65 5.19
C SER A 231 -17.52 -0.40 6.30
N LYS A 232 -17.32 -1.66 5.92
CA LYS A 232 -17.04 -2.74 6.87
C LYS A 232 -15.73 -2.52 7.60
N LYS A 233 -14.66 -2.14 6.87
CA LYS A 233 -13.33 -1.90 7.45
C LYS A 233 -13.30 -0.71 8.41
N ILE A 234 -14.03 0.36 8.11
CA ILE A 234 -14.21 1.50 9.01
C ILE A 234 -14.82 1.01 10.33
N LYS A 235 -15.92 0.25 10.27
CA LYS A 235 -16.58 -0.28 11.47
C LYS A 235 -15.65 -1.15 12.29
N GLU A 236 -14.99 -2.14 11.67
CA GLU A 236 -14.04 -3.03 12.34
C GLU A 236 -12.90 -2.24 13.03
N THR A 237 -12.44 -1.16 12.40
CA THR A 237 -11.37 -0.31 12.94
C THR A 237 -11.86 0.50 14.14
N LEU A 238 -13.05 1.09 14.06
CA LEU A 238 -13.66 1.85 15.17
C LEU A 238 -13.88 0.95 16.39
N ASP A 239 -14.43 -0.24 16.18
CA ASP A 239 -14.65 -1.25 17.23
C ASP A 239 -13.33 -1.64 17.91
N SER A 240 -12.29 -1.91 17.12
CA SER A 240 -10.95 -2.27 17.62
C SER A 240 -10.28 -1.14 18.42
N LEU A 241 -10.44 0.11 18.00
CA LEU A 241 -9.87 1.26 18.73
C LEU A 241 -10.61 1.49 20.05
N SER A 242 -11.93 1.34 20.08
CA SER A 242 -12.74 1.49 21.30
C SER A 242 -12.36 0.45 22.36
N LEU A 243 -12.18 -0.81 21.98
CA LEU A 243 -11.73 -1.89 22.86
C LEU A 243 -10.30 -1.68 23.41
N SER A 244 -9.49 -0.88 22.76
CA SER A 244 -8.11 -0.61 23.23
C SER A 244 -8.05 0.48 24.31
N LEU A 245 -9.19 1.10 24.64
CA LEU A 245 -9.34 2.14 25.69
C LEU A 245 -9.89 1.59 27.00
N GLU A 246 -10.48 0.38 26.98
CA GLU A 246 -10.91 -0.38 28.16
C GLU A 246 -9.74 -1.16 28.77
#